data_73695caed8df7c8de1e1bf21ddabb30d
#
_entry.id   73695caed8df7c8de1e1bf21ddabb30d
#
_cell.length_a   1.000
_cell.length_b   1.000
_cell.length_c   1.000
_cell.angle_alpha   90.00
_cell.angle_beta   90.00
_cell.angle_gamma   90.00
#
_symmetry.space_group_name_H-M   'P 1'
#
loop_
_entity.id
_entity.type
_entity.pdbx_description
1 polymer ?
#
loop_
_entity_poly.entity_id
_entity_poly.type
_entity_poly.pdbx_seq_one_letter_code
_entity_poly.pdbx_strand_id
1 'polypeptide(L)'
;MKPPPFDYAAPTTLDEAIGLLAEHAGAEARVLAGGQSLIPMMNFRLAKPGYLVDLRRVAGLAGIRREGDTLVIGAMTRMAEVERSPEVAVAAPLVTEAIGLVAHVPVRNSGTVGGSLAHADPAAELPAVVLALDAKLVAAGPGGTRTIPAGEFFTGPYGTALAPEEILTEVRLPVWPGGHAFTEFSRIHANFAVVAVAALVDTDGDRIRRASVALAGVGPTPVRAHAAERALLGTSGDAEAIRGAAQLAVADLSPAGDLHASAETRLTLAQVYLRRGLELAVSRARNER
;
A
#
# COMPACT_ATOMS: atom_id res chain seq x y z
N MET A 1 27.52 3.52 5.26
CA MET A 1 28.06 4.84 4.88
C MET A 1 27.34 5.91 5.70
N LYS A 2 27.89 7.12 5.84
CA LYS A 2 27.19 8.24 6.50
C LYS A 2 26.31 8.98 5.48
N PRO A 3 25.12 9.45 5.86
CA PRO A 3 24.31 10.31 5.03
C PRO A 3 25.03 11.64 4.73
N PRO A 4 24.63 12.41 3.70
CA PRO A 4 25.06 13.78 3.56
C PRO A 4 24.61 14.62 4.77
N PRO A 5 25.22 15.79 5.02
CA PRO A 5 24.74 16.71 6.04
C PRO A 5 23.30 17.14 5.78
N PHE A 6 22.51 17.31 6.84
CA PHE A 6 21.14 17.79 6.78
C PHE A 6 20.82 18.49 8.10
N ASP A 7 19.91 19.45 8.04
CA ASP A 7 19.29 20.03 9.21
C ASP A 7 18.05 19.23 9.63
N TYR A 8 17.62 19.38 10.89
CA TYR A 8 16.61 18.52 11.48
C TYR A 8 15.71 19.28 12.43
N ALA A 9 14.39 19.05 12.30
CA ALA A 9 13.40 19.47 13.28
C ALA A 9 12.45 18.33 13.63
N ALA A 10 11.91 18.39 14.85
CA ALA A 10 10.91 17.46 15.35
C ALA A 10 9.70 18.25 15.92
N PRO A 11 8.84 18.76 15.04
CA PRO A 11 7.66 19.52 15.42
C PRO A 11 6.70 18.69 16.27
N THR A 12 5.84 19.36 17.02
CA THR A 12 4.85 18.73 17.90
C THR A 12 3.42 18.88 17.37
N THR A 13 3.21 19.78 16.41
CA THR A 13 1.92 20.00 15.76
C THR A 13 2.02 19.81 14.25
N LEU A 14 0.90 19.50 13.63
CA LEU A 14 0.82 19.31 12.18
C LEU A 14 1.09 20.64 11.44
N ASP A 15 0.55 21.75 11.95
CA ASP A 15 0.74 23.08 11.34
C ASP A 15 2.22 23.50 11.36
N GLU A 16 2.92 23.23 12.46
CA GLU A 16 4.37 23.47 12.56
C GLU A 16 5.13 22.61 11.54
N ALA A 17 4.76 21.33 11.37
CA ALA A 17 5.40 20.44 10.41
C ALA A 17 5.18 20.91 8.96
N ILE A 18 3.97 21.36 8.61
CA ILE A 18 3.63 21.92 7.30
C ILE A 18 4.41 23.22 7.05
N GLY A 19 4.47 24.10 8.06
CA GLY A 19 5.22 25.34 7.99
C GLY A 19 6.71 25.11 7.70
N LEU A 20 7.33 24.15 8.39
CA LEU A 20 8.73 23.79 8.17
C LEU A 20 9.00 23.20 6.77
N LEU A 21 8.08 22.40 6.23
CA LEU A 21 8.22 21.89 4.87
C LEU A 21 8.18 23.03 3.85
N ALA A 22 7.26 24.00 4.03
CA ALA A 22 7.15 25.16 3.15
C ALA A 22 8.37 26.11 3.28
N GLU A 23 8.82 26.39 4.51
CA GLU A 23 9.98 27.25 4.78
C GLU A 23 11.27 26.69 4.16
N HIS A 24 11.46 25.37 4.25
CA HIS A 24 12.68 24.71 3.79
C HIS A 24 12.52 23.99 2.43
N ALA A 25 11.52 24.36 1.63
CA ALA A 25 11.32 23.80 0.29
C ALA A 25 12.57 23.93 -0.61
N GLY A 26 13.28 25.05 -0.53
CA GLY A 26 14.54 25.30 -1.25
C GLY A 26 15.70 24.39 -0.84
N ALA A 27 15.65 23.79 0.35
CA ALA A 27 16.60 22.81 0.85
C ALA A 27 16.15 21.36 0.62
N GLU A 28 15.17 21.14 -0.26
CA GLU A 28 14.56 19.83 -0.50
C GLU A 28 14.11 19.15 0.79
N ALA A 29 13.39 19.88 1.66
CA ALA A 29 12.88 19.34 2.91
C ALA A 29 12.08 18.05 2.68
N ARG A 30 12.27 17.08 3.55
CA ARG A 30 11.58 15.78 3.49
C ARG A 30 10.99 15.39 4.84
N VAL A 31 9.81 14.81 4.77
CA VAL A 31 9.18 14.17 5.93
C VAL A 31 9.99 12.95 6.35
N LEU A 32 10.32 12.85 7.63
CA LEU A 32 10.83 11.66 8.28
C LEU A 32 9.71 11.01 9.11
N ALA A 33 9.22 9.87 8.64
CA ALA A 33 8.24 9.05 9.35
C ALA A 33 8.94 7.92 10.14
N GLY A 34 8.87 6.68 9.65
CA GLY A 34 9.56 5.53 10.25
C GLY A 34 11.05 5.42 9.91
N GLY A 35 11.51 6.13 8.91
CA GLY A 35 12.91 6.17 8.48
C GLY A 35 13.42 4.89 7.77
N GLN A 36 12.58 3.87 7.57
CA GLN A 36 13.03 2.56 7.10
C GLN A 36 13.39 2.51 5.60
N SER A 37 12.92 3.47 4.83
CA SER A 37 13.33 3.68 3.43
C SER A 37 14.24 4.89 3.28
N LEU A 38 13.83 6.05 3.82
CA LEU A 38 14.56 7.31 3.64
C LEU A 38 16.00 7.24 4.18
N ILE A 39 16.20 6.74 5.39
CA ILE A 39 17.54 6.70 6.00
C ILE A 39 18.51 5.77 5.23
N PRO A 40 18.13 4.54 4.82
CA PRO A 40 18.93 3.75 3.91
C PRO A 40 19.27 4.47 2.59
N MET A 41 18.28 5.11 1.95
CA MET A 41 18.53 5.89 0.72
C MET A 41 19.51 7.03 0.94
N MET A 42 19.42 7.73 2.07
CA MET A 42 20.40 8.77 2.44
C MET A 42 21.80 8.19 2.66
N ASN A 43 21.91 7.03 3.33
CA ASN A 43 23.19 6.35 3.54
C ASN A 43 23.85 5.95 2.22
N PHE A 44 23.08 5.54 1.21
CA PHE A 44 23.54 5.25 -0.15
C PHE A 44 23.66 6.51 -1.03
N ARG A 45 23.28 7.69 -0.51
CA ARG A 45 23.25 8.98 -1.23
C ARG A 45 22.32 8.99 -2.45
N LEU A 46 21.31 8.15 -2.44
CA LEU A 46 20.22 8.14 -3.41
C LEU A 46 19.20 9.24 -3.12
N ALA A 47 19.04 9.59 -1.85
CA ALA A 47 18.31 10.78 -1.39
C ALA A 47 19.26 11.70 -0.63
N LYS A 48 19.17 13.01 -0.86
CA LYS A 48 20.05 14.02 -0.26
C LYS A 48 19.26 15.23 0.23
N PRO A 49 18.21 15.04 1.07
CA PRO A 49 17.47 16.16 1.61
C PRO A 49 18.42 17.04 2.44
N GLY A 50 18.30 18.36 2.31
CA GLY A 50 19.01 19.30 3.16
C GLY A 50 18.32 19.53 4.49
N TYR A 51 17.03 19.14 4.61
CA TYR A 51 16.25 19.32 5.84
C TYR A 51 15.32 18.13 6.08
N LEU A 52 15.24 17.65 7.33
CA LEU A 52 14.32 16.59 7.75
C LEU A 52 13.30 17.12 8.76
N VAL A 53 12.02 16.90 8.46
CA VAL A 53 10.88 17.19 9.35
C VAL A 53 10.38 15.87 9.93
N ASP A 54 10.71 15.59 11.18
CA ASP A 54 10.38 14.34 11.87
C ASP A 54 8.99 14.39 12.50
N LEU A 55 8.08 13.56 12.02
CA LEU A 55 6.69 13.54 12.46
C LEU A 55 6.45 12.71 13.75
N ARG A 56 7.47 12.07 14.33
CA ARG A 56 7.27 11.17 15.48
C ARG A 56 6.65 11.81 16.71
N ARG A 57 6.76 13.14 16.84
CA ARG A 57 6.23 13.91 17.96
C ARG A 57 4.94 14.66 17.63
N VAL A 58 4.51 14.65 16.37
CA VAL A 58 3.27 15.29 15.96
C VAL A 58 2.08 14.51 16.49
N ALA A 59 1.29 15.18 17.33
CA ALA A 59 0.10 14.57 17.92
C ALA A 59 -1.00 14.29 16.86
N GLY A 60 -1.78 13.23 17.08
CA GLY A 60 -2.96 12.92 16.28
C GLY A 60 -2.69 12.21 14.94
N LEU A 61 -1.43 11.97 14.55
CA LEU A 61 -1.08 11.27 13.31
C LEU A 61 -0.99 9.75 13.46
N ALA A 62 -1.08 9.20 14.66
CA ALA A 62 -1.08 7.76 14.92
C ALA A 62 -2.40 7.32 15.55
N GLY A 63 -2.73 6.04 15.39
CA GLY A 63 -3.89 5.40 15.98
C GLY A 63 -4.75 4.69 14.95
N ILE A 64 -5.62 3.81 15.45
CA ILE A 64 -6.57 3.02 14.66
C ILE A 64 -7.95 3.31 15.26
N ARG A 65 -8.93 3.60 14.43
CA ARG A 65 -10.30 3.83 14.85
C ARG A 65 -11.28 3.42 13.76
N ARG A 66 -12.48 3.06 14.18
CA ARG A 66 -13.58 2.76 13.28
C ARG A 66 -14.58 3.91 13.22
N GLU A 67 -14.98 4.30 12.03
CA GLU A 67 -16.00 5.30 11.76
C GLU A 67 -17.10 4.67 10.88
N GLY A 68 -18.10 4.05 11.50
CA GLY A 68 -19.12 3.29 10.78
C GLY A 68 -18.53 2.11 10.00
N ASP A 69 -18.71 2.12 8.68
CA ASP A 69 -18.15 1.11 7.76
C ASP A 69 -16.76 1.49 7.20
N THR A 70 -16.06 2.36 7.89
CA THR A 70 -14.69 2.78 7.51
C THR A 70 -13.74 2.54 8.67
N LEU A 71 -12.64 1.84 8.39
CA LEU A 71 -11.48 1.76 9.26
C LEU A 71 -10.54 2.91 8.94
N VAL A 72 -10.16 3.69 9.93
CA VAL A 72 -9.22 4.82 9.77
C VAL A 72 -7.94 4.50 10.49
N ILE A 73 -6.82 4.60 9.77
CA ILE A 73 -5.47 4.36 10.28
C ILE A 73 -4.67 5.66 10.10
N GLY A 74 -4.19 6.21 11.20
CA GLY A 74 -3.31 7.39 11.17
C GLY A 74 -1.99 7.08 10.46
N ALA A 75 -1.49 8.01 9.66
CA ALA A 75 -0.32 7.81 8.81
C ALA A 75 0.96 7.42 9.59
N MET A 76 1.09 7.88 10.84
CA MET A 76 2.22 7.56 11.72
C MET A 76 2.02 6.29 12.54
N THR A 77 0.90 5.57 12.39
CA THR A 77 0.69 4.27 13.04
C THR A 77 1.74 3.28 12.54
N ARG A 78 2.38 2.60 13.48
CA ARG A 78 3.41 1.60 13.16
C ARG A 78 2.78 0.39 12.49
N MET A 79 3.47 -0.19 11.51
CA MET A 79 3.00 -1.41 10.85
C MET A 79 2.79 -2.55 11.85
N ALA A 80 3.68 -2.68 12.85
CA ALA A 80 3.55 -3.67 13.90
C ALA A 80 2.33 -3.47 14.82
N GLU A 81 1.83 -2.25 14.98
CA GLU A 81 0.57 -1.97 15.70
C GLU A 81 -0.63 -2.41 14.86
N VAL A 82 -0.61 -2.09 13.57
CA VAL A 82 -1.67 -2.50 12.63
C VAL A 82 -1.72 -4.02 12.50
N GLU A 83 -0.56 -4.69 12.37
CA GLU A 83 -0.43 -6.15 12.29
C GLU A 83 -1.08 -6.87 13.47
N ARG A 84 -0.97 -6.29 14.68
CA ARG A 84 -1.47 -6.89 15.94
C ARG A 84 -2.85 -6.41 16.35
N SER A 85 -3.43 -5.48 15.61
CA SER A 85 -4.73 -4.88 15.95
C SER A 85 -5.88 -5.86 15.68
N PRO A 86 -6.64 -6.26 16.71
CA PRO A 86 -7.84 -7.07 16.51
C PRO A 86 -8.89 -6.35 15.66
N GLU A 87 -8.96 -5.03 15.76
CA GLU A 87 -9.89 -4.22 14.98
C GLU A 87 -9.55 -4.25 13.49
N VAL A 88 -8.26 -4.17 13.13
CA VAL A 88 -7.81 -4.31 11.74
C VAL A 88 -8.04 -5.73 11.23
N ALA A 89 -7.73 -6.74 12.04
CA ALA A 89 -7.92 -8.15 11.67
C ALA A 89 -9.39 -8.48 11.34
N VAL A 90 -10.34 -7.78 11.96
CA VAL A 90 -11.78 -7.95 11.68
C VAL A 90 -12.26 -7.05 10.55
N ALA A 91 -11.87 -5.76 10.53
CA ALA A 91 -12.41 -4.78 9.60
C ALA A 91 -11.71 -4.77 8.23
N ALA A 92 -10.42 -5.08 8.20
CA ALA A 92 -9.59 -5.08 6.99
C ALA A 92 -8.50 -6.16 7.05
N PRO A 93 -8.85 -7.45 7.13
CA PRO A 93 -7.90 -8.56 7.31
C PRO A 93 -6.86 -8.64 6.20
N LEU A 94 -7.16 -8.18 4.99
CA LEU A 94 -6.20 -8.05 3.89
C LEU A 94 -4.99 -7.19 4.27
N VAL A 95 -5.19 -6.12 5.07
CA VAL A 95 -4.10 -5.25 5.55
C VAL A 95 -3.18 -6.02 6.50
N THR A 96 -3.76 -6.81 7.42
CA THR A 96 -3.00 -7.63 8.37
C THR A 96 -2.15 -8.67 7.64
N GLU A 97 -2.72 -9.37 6.64
CA GLU A 97 -1.98 -10.35 5.82
C GLU A 97 -0.80 -9.69 5.08
N ALA A 98 -1.05 -8.58 4.40
CA ALA A 98 -0.02 -7.88 3.65
C ALA A 98 1.11 -7.37 4.55
N ILE A 99 0.79 -6.74 5.69
CA ILE A 99 1.79 -6.25 6.64
C ILE A 99 2.65 -7.39 7.20
N GLY A 100 2.07 -8.56 7.42
CA GLY A 100 2.81 -9.75 7.87
C GLY A 100 3.96 -10.16 6.93
N LEU A 101 3.88 -9.78 5.64
CA LEU A 101 4.89 -10.05 4.62
C LEU A 101 5.89 -8.89 4.45
N VAL A 102 5.54 -7.69 4.91
CA VAL A 102 6.44 -6.52 4.81
C VAL A 102 7.71 -6.75 5.62
N ALA A 103 8.81 -6.90 4.96
CA ALA A 103 10.16 -6.92 5.54
C ALA A 103 10.26 -7.76 6.84
N HIS A 104 11.22 -7.42 7.70
CA HIS A 104 11.42 -8.08 9.00
C HIS A 104 10.77 -7.30 10.14
N VAL A 105 10.49 -7.97 11.26
CA VAL A 105 9.88 -7.40 12.48
C VAL A 105 10.50 -6.05 12.91
N PRO A 106 11.85 -5.85 12.94
CA PRO A 106 12.43 -4.55 13.29
C PRO A 106 12.00 -3.42 12.35
N VAL A 107 11.81 -3.71 11.06
CA VAL A 107 11.33 -2.73 10.07
C VAL A 107 9.87 -2.37 10.36
N ARG A 108 9.00 -3.35 10.62
CA ARG A 108 7.60 -3.13 10.97
C ARG A 108 7.41 -2.40 12.31
N ASN A 109 8.31 -2.61 13.26
CA ASN A 109 8.30 -1.89 14.55
C ASN A 109 8.62 -0.39 14.40
N SER A 110 9.31 0.01 13.35
CA SER A 110 9.69 1.41 13.10
C SER A 110 8.93 2.03 11.93
N GLY A 111 8.69 1.25 10.88
CA GLY A 111 7.96 1.67 9.69
C GLY A 111 6.51 2.03 10.01
N THR A 112 5.98 2.99 9.27
CA THR A 112 4.60 3.49 9.43
C THR A 112 3.79 3.22 8.15
N VAL A 113 2.46 3.10 8.29
CA VAL A 113 1.56 2.91 7.15
C VAL A 113 1.69 4.07 6.17
N GLY A 114 1.59 5.30 6.64
CA GLY A 114 1.71 6.49 5.79
C GLY A 114 3.10 6.64 5.17
N GLY A 115 4.17 6.27 5.89
CA GLY A 115 5.53 6.28 5.36
C GLY A 115 5.72 5.32 4.18
N SER A 116 5.12 4.12 4.23
CA SER A 116 5.14 3.16 3.12
C SER A 116 4.37 3.70 1.90
N LEU A 117 3.17 4.23 2.12
CA LEU A 117 2.32 4.77 1.05
C LEU A 117 2.94 6.01 0.41
N ALA A 118 3.45 6.96 1.21
CA ALA A 118 4.10 8.18 0.70
C ALA A 118 5.45 7.89 0.01
N HIS A 119 6.12 6.79 0.37
CA HIS A 119 7.32 6.34 -0.32
C HIS A 119 7.03 5.80 -1.73
N ALA A 120 5.85 5.21 -1.92
CA ALA A 120 5.34 4.73 -3.21
C ALA A 120 6.32 3.83 -3.98
N ASP A 121 6.98 2.89 -3.26
CA ASP A 121 7.80 1.87 -3.90
C ASP A 121 6.89 0.94 -4.73
N PRO A 122 7.17 0.74 -6.04
CA PRO A 122 6.36 -0.14 -6.90
C PRO A 122 6.29 -1.60 -6.45
N ALA A 123 7.24 -2.04 -5.62
CA ALA A 123 7.30 -3.40 -5.09
C ALA A 123 6.71 -3.53 -3.67
N ALA A 124 6.23 -2.43 -3.07
CA ALA A 124 5.64 -2.46 -1.74
C ALA A 124 4.23 -3.06 -1.76
N GLU A 125 3.85 -3.69 -0.66
CA GLU A 125 2.61 -4.42 -0.47
C GLU A 125 1.40 -3.48 -0.27
N LEU A 126 1.55 -2.47 0.60
CA LEU A 126 0.46 -1.57 0.99
C LEU A 126 -0.15 -0.76 -0.16
N PRO A 127 0.59 -0.29 -1.18
CA PRO A 127 0.01 0.37 -2.34
C PRO A 127 -1.03 -0.48 -3.09
N ALA A 128 -0.79 -1.78 -3.28
CA ALA A 128 -1.77 -2.69 -3.89
C ALA A 128 -2.99 -2.91 -2.97
N VAL A 129 -2.77 -3.01 -1.66
CA VAL A 129 -3.84 -3.19 -0.66
C VAL A 129 -4.80 -2.00 -0.64
N VAL A 130 -4.28 -0.77 -0.55
CA VAL A 130 -5.13 0.43 -0.52
C VAL A 130 -5.85 0.65 -1.84
N LEU A 131 -5.24 0.25 -2.97
CA LEU A 131 -5.87 0.28 -4.27
C LEU A 131 -6.99 -0.75 -4.38
N ALA A 132 -6.77 -1.99 -3.92
CA ALA A 132 -7.80 -3.03 -3.90
C ALA A 132 -9.00 -2.68 -3.01
N LEU A 133 -8.76 -2.01 -1.89
CA LEU A 133 -9.81 -1.58 -0.96
C LEU A 133 -10.52 -0.28 -1.37
N ASP A 134 -10.17 0.34 -2.51
CA ASP A 134 -10.69 1.67 -2.89
C ASP A 134 -10.53 2.70 -1.77
N ALA A 135 -9.37 2.67 -1.11
CA ALA A 135 -9.07 3.51 0.04
C ALA A 135 -9.03 5.00 -0.33
N LYS A 136 -9.24 5.82 0.69
CA LYS A 136 -9.06 7.27 0.59
C LYS A 136 -7.89 7.69 1.46
N LEU A 137 -6.97 8.46 0.90
CA LEU A 137 -5.79 8.97 1.57
C LEU A 137 -6.01 10.45 1.87
N VAL A 138 -5.84 10.85 3.13
CA VAL A 138 -6.08 12.23 3.57
C VAL A 138 -4.74 12.94 3.71
N ALA A 139 -4.59 14.03 2.98
CA ALA A 139 -3.42 14.90 3.02
C ALA A 139 -3.77 16.26 3.64
N ALA A 140 -2.85 16.81 4.39
CA ALA A 140 -2.93 18.18 4.92
C ALA A 140 -1.74 19.00 4.45
N GLY A 141 -1.98 20.24 4.10
CA GLY A 141 -0.98 21.20 3.63
C GLY A 141 -1.40 22.63 3.91
N PRO A 142 -0.67 23.65 3.39
CA PRO A 142 -0.99 25.07 3.62
C PRO A 142 -2.40 25.45 3.17
N GLY A 143 -2.95 24.75 2.17
CA GLY A 143 -4.31 24.97 1.66
C GLY A 143 -5.41 24.27 2.46
N GLY A 144 -5.09 23.62 3.57
CA GLY A 144 -6.02 22.81 4.37
C GLY A 144 -5.90 21.30 4.09
N THR A 145 -6.99 20.58 4.30
CA THR A 145 -7.04 19.12 4.17
C THR A 145 -7.79 18.71 2.91
N ARG A 146 -7.27 17.72 2.19
CA ARG A 146 -7.94 17.10 1.03
C ARG A 146 -7.87 15.59 1.06
N THR A 147 -8.82 14.96 0.39
CA THR A 147 -8.91 13.50 0.27
C THR A 147 -8.55 13.09 -1.15
N ILE A 148 -7.67 12.11 -1.28
CA ILE A 148 -7.18 11.59 -2.56
C ILE A 148 -7.60 10.11 -2.65
N PRO A 149 -8.36 9.70 -3.67
CA PRO A 149 -8.64 8.28 -3.92
C PRO A 149 -7.33 7.50 -4.16
N ALA A 150 -7.24 6.25 -3.71
CA ALA A 150 -6.05 5.43 -3.91
C ALA A 150 -5.68 5.25 -5.39
N GLY A 151 -6.67 5.23 -6.29
CA GLY A 151 -6.46 5.16 -7.74
C GLY A 151 -5.79 6.39 -8.36
N GLU A 152 -5.80 7.53 -7.64
CA GLU A 152 -5.19 8.80 -8.09
C GLU A 152 -3.94 9.16 -7.28
N PHE A 153 -3.63 8.36 -6.24
CA PHE A 153 -2.56 8.71 -5.31
C PHE A 153 -1.16 8.41 -5.84
N PHE A 154 -0.98 7.27 -6.52
CA PHE A 154 0.33 6.83 -7.04
C PHE A 154 0.52 7.33 -8.47
N THR A 155 1.49 8.21 -8.69
CA THR A 155 1.71 8.90 -9.99
C THR A 155 2.89 8.36 -10.78
N GLY A 156 3.72 7.52 -10.17
CA GLY A 156 4.91 6.92 -10.77
C GLY A 156 5.77 6.22 -9.72
N PRO A 157 6.92 5.64 -10.11
CA PRO A 157 7.85 5.04 -9.17
C PRO A 157 8.31 6.09 -8.15
N TYR A 158 8.10 5.80 -6.86
CA TYR A 158 8.40 6.72 -5.75
C TYR A 158 7.71 8.09 -5.88
N GLY A 159 6.60 8.16 -6.64
CA GLY A 159 5.83 9.36 -6.89
C GLY A 159 4.40 9.25 -6.39
N THR A 160 3.94 10.28 -5.74
CA THR A 160 2.56 10.42 -5.25
C THR A 160 1.94 11.75 -5.67
N ALA A 161 0.61 11.86 -5.52
CA ALA A 161 -0.13 13.10 -5.73
C ALA A 161 0.01 14.12 -4.58
N LEU A 162 0.83 13.83 -3.56
CA LEU A 162 1.13 14.81 -2.50
C LEU A 162 1.96 15.96 -3.08
N ALA A 163 1.57 17.18 -2.77
CA ALA A 163 2.42 18.35 -2.99
C ALA A 163 3.63 18.32 -2.02
N PRO A 164 4.73 19.02 -2.34
CA PRO A 164 5.93 19.02 -1.48
C PRO A 164 5.69 19.43 -0.03
N GLU A 165 4.70 20.31 0.21
CA GLU A 165 4.34 20.83 1.53
C GLU A 165 3.17 20.04 2.16
N GLU A 166 2.68 18.97 1.52
CA GLU A 166 1.61 18.15 2.06
C GLU A 166 2.13 16.96 2.85
N ILE A 167 1.44 16.66 3.92
CA ILE A 167 1.68 15.52 4.81
C ILE A 167 0.48 14.58 4.72
N LEU A 168 0.71 13.31 4.42
CA LEU A 168 -0.29 12.27 4.56
C LEU A 168 -0.62 12.10 6.05
N THR A 169 -1.89 12.27 6.42
CA THR A 169 -2.33 12.26 7.83
C THR A 169 -3.03 10.97 8.24
N GLU A 170 -3.85 10.41 7.34
CA GLU A 170 -4.57 9.16 7.59
C GLU A 170 -4.94 8.43 6.31
N VAL A 171 -5.21 7.15 6.45
CA VAL A 171 -5.76 6.26 5.42
C VAL A 171 -7.13 5.76 5.87
N ARG A 172 -8.13 5.91 5.03
CA ARG A 172 -9.52 5.52 5.28
C ARG A 172 -9.85 4.32 4.40
N LEU A 173 -10.10 3.20 5.02
CA LEU A 173 -10.32 1.91 4.37
C LEU A 173 -11.79 1.51 4.52
N PRO A 174 -12.55 1.33 3.44
CA PRO A 174 -13.87 0.72 3.54
C PRO A 174 -13.76 -0.71 4.09
N VAL A 175 -14.66 -1.07 5.01
CA VAL A 175 -14.78 -2.45 5.49
C VAL A 175 -15.24 -3.34 4.34
N TRP A 176 -14.54 -4.44 4.13
CA TRP A 176 -14.91 -5.41 3.10
C TRP A 176 -15.66 -6.60 3.72
N PRO A 177 -16.88 -6.91 3.25
CA PRO A 177 -17.73 -7.93 3.87
C PRO A 177 -17.50 -9.35 3.35
N GLY A 178 -16.50 -9.61 2.53
CA GLY A 178 -16.27 -10.89 1.87
C GLY A 178 -14.86 -11.43 2.04
N GLY A 179 -14.58 -12.51 1.33
CA GLY A 179 -13.28 -13.15 1.35
C GLY A 179 -12.17 -12.27 0.78
N HIS A 180 -10.98 -12.48 1.27
CA HIS A 180 -9.79 -11.72 0.94
C HIS A 180 -8.57 -12.65 0.79
N ALA A 181 -7.56 -12.22 0.09
CA ALA A 181 -6.25 -12.84 0.09
C ALA A 181 -5.17 -11.86 -0.34
N PHE A 182 -4.05 -11.87 0.37
CA PHE A 182 -2.82 -11.27 -0.11
C PHE A 182 -1.82 -12.37 -0.44
N THR A 183 -1.30 -12.38 -1.65
CA THR A 183 -0.32 -13.37 -2.11
C THR A 183 0.82 -12.66 -2.81
N GLU A 184 2.05 -13.10 -2.54
CA GLU A 184 3.21 -12.53 -3.21
C GLU A 184 4.27 -13.58 -3.54
N PHE A 185 5.13 -13.24 -4.48
CA PHE A 185 6.38 -13.94 -4.72
C PHE A 185 7.55 -13.02 -4.41
N SER A 186 8.37 -13.42 -3.46
CA SER A 186 9.67 -12.83 -3.20
C SER A 186 10.76 -13.90 -3.31
N ARG A 187 11.98 -13.53 -3.72
CA ARG A 187 13.09 -14.49 -3.86
C ARG A 187 13.62 -14.98 -2.52
N ILE A 188 13.50 -14.14 -1.51
CA ILE A 188 13.94 -14.40 -0.14
C ILE A 188 12.83 -13.87 0.77
N HIS A 189 12.48 -14.62 1.81
CA HIS A 189 11.48 -14.19 2.78
C HIS A 189 11.82 -12.81 3.36
N ALA A 190 10.79 -11.97 3.51
CA ALA A 190 10.90 -10.59 3.98
C ALA A 190 11.72 -9.65 3.08
N ASN A 191 11.87 -9.96 1.81
CA ASN A 191 12.41 -9.05 0.80
C ASN A 191 11.24 -8.47 -0.02
N PHE A 192 11.52 -7.43 -0.82
CA PHE A 192 10.53 -6.86 -1.73
C PHE A 192 9.92 -7.93 -2.64
N ALA A 193 8.63 -7.82 -2.86
CA ALA A 193 7.91 -8.68 -3.77
C ALA A 193 8.38 -8.49 -5.22
N VAL A 194 8.60 -9.58 -5.93
CA VAL A 194 8.72 -9.56 -7.40
C VAL A 194 7.36 -9.26 -8.00
N VAL A 195 6.32 -9.90 -7.46
CA VAL A 195 4.91 -9.66 -7.77
C VAL A 195 4.12 -9.87 -6.50
N ALA A 196 3.18 -8.98 -6.21
CA ALA A 196 2.18 -9.15 -5.17
C ALA A 196 0.77 -8.93 -5.71
N VAL A 197 -0.21 -9.62 -5.11
CA VAL A 197 -1.61 -9.57 -5.48
C VAL A 197 -2.47 -9.39 -4.23
N ALA A 198 -3.28 -8.36 -4.23
CA ALA A 198 -4.37 -8.14 -3.29
C ALA A 198 -5.69 -8.51 -3.98
N ALA A 199 -6.39 -9.52 -3.47
CA ALA A 199 -7.65 -10.02 -4.02
C ALA A 199 -8.76 -9.98 -2.97
N LEU A 200 -9.90 -9.45 -3.37
CA LEU A 200 -11.11 -9.33 -2.55
C LEU A 200 -12.29 -9.87 -3.36
N VAL A 201 -13.09 -10.72 -2.77
CA VAL A 201 -14.26 -11.34 -3.40
C VAL A 201 -15.44 -11.31 -2.44
N ASP A 202 -16.58 -10.84 -2.91
CA ASP A 202 -17.85 -10.92 -2.21
C ASP A 202 -18.87 -11.71 -3.05
N THR A 203 -19.63 -12.59 -2.41
CA THR A 203 -20.56 -13.51 -3.08
C THR A 203 -21.99 -13.28 -2.66
N ASP A 204 -22.91 -13.56 -3.56
CA ASP A 204 -24.33 -13.74 -3.28
C ASP A 204 -24.72 -15.15 -3.67
N GLY A 205 -25.06 -15.99 -2.69
CA GLY A 205 -25.14 -17.43 -2.90
C GLY A 205 -23.81 -17.98 -3.43
N ASP A 206 -23.88 -18.74 -4.52
CA ASP A 206 -22.72 -19.35 -5.15
C ASP A 206 -22.06 -18.45 -6.22
N ARG A 207 -22.55 -17.21 -6.39
CA ARG A 207 -22.05 -16.32 -7.46
C ARG A 207 -21.30 -15.12 -6.89
N ILE A 208 -20.22 -14.76 -7.58
CA ILE A 208 -19.43 -13.56 -7.26
C ILE A 208 -20.28 -12.34 -7.61
N ARG A 209 -20.61 -11.55 -6.59
CA ARG A 209 -21.33 -10.29 -6.69
C ARG A 209 -20.39 -9.12 -6.91
N ARG A 210 -19.21 -9.17 -6.25
CA ARG A 210 -18.20 -8.11 -6.30
C ARG A 210 -16.81 -8.72 -6.22
N ALA A 211 -15.90 -8.22 -7.03
CA ALA A 211 -14.48 -8.57 -6.98
C ALA A 211 -13.64 -7.30 -7.03
N SER A 212 -12.51 -7.31 -6.37
CA SER A 212 -11.53 -6.23 -6.40
C SER A 212 -10.14 -6.83 -6.38
N VAL A 213 -9.32 -6.47 -7.37
CA VAL A 213 -8.01 -7.07 -7.57
C VAL A 213 -6.98 -5.99 -7.90
N ALA A 214 -5.89 -5.94 -7.14
CA ALA A 214 -4.77 -5.06 -7.44
C ALA A 214 -3.45 -5.82 -7.38
N LEU A 215 -2.51 -5.41 -8.22
CA LEU A 215 -1.19 -6.03 -8.34
C LEU A 215 -0.09 -4.99 -8.06
N ALA A 216 1.02 -5.43 -7.45
CA ALA A 216 2.27 -4.68 -7.33
C ALA A 216 3.40 -5.41 -8.04
N GLY A 217 4.47 -4.70 -8.40
CA GLY A 217 5.64 -5.26 -9.09
C GLY A 217 5.45 -5.53 -10.59
N VAL A 218 4.31 -5.13 -11.16
CA VAL A 218 3.96 -5.36 -12.58
C VAL A 218 3.84 -4.08 -13.40
N GLY A 219 4.14 -2.95 -12.80
CA GLY A 219 4.09 -1.63 -13.44
C GLY A 219 4.84 -0.60 -12.58
N PRO A 220 4.88 0.67 -13.04
CA PRO A 220 5.51 1.76 -12.30
C PRO A 220 4.73 2.16 -11.03
N THR A 221 3.46 1.78 -10.95
CA THR A 221 2.54 1.99 -9.83
C THR A 221 1.76 0.70 -9.60
N PRO A 222 1.03 0.54 -8.47
CA PRO A 222 0.10 -0.58 -8.32
C PRO A 222 -0.98 -0.51 -9.41
N VAL A 223 -1.41 -1.67 -9.91
CA VAL A 223 -2.35 -1.78 -11.04
C VAL A 223 -3.63 -2.44 -10.58
N ARG A 224 -4.79 -1.80 -10.85
CA ARG A 224 -6.11 -2.40 -10.64
C ARG A 224 -6.49 -3.26 -11.85
N ALA A 225 -6.83 -4.52 -11.63
CA ALA A 225 -7.15 -5.48 -12.69
C ALA A 225 -8.65 -5.49 -13.06
N HIS A 226 -9.17 -4.35 -13.51
CA HIS A 226 -10.61 -4.20 -13.83
C HIS A 226 -11.16 -5.22 -14.83
N ALA A 227 -10.34 -5.68 -15.79
CA ALA A 227 -10.77 -6.69 -16.76
C ALA A 227 -11.03 -8.04 -16.06
N ALA A 228 -10.16 -8.44 -15.12
CA ALA A 228 -10.34 -9.63 -14.31
C ALA A 228 -11.56 -9.53 -13.39
N GLU A 229 -11.75 -8.38 -12.75
CA GLU A 229 -12.90 -8.12 -11.87
C GLU A 229 -14.21 -8.31 -12.62
N ARG A 230 -14.34 -7.68 -13.80
CA ARG A 230 -15.54 -7.82 -14.65
C ARG A 230 -15.78 -9.25 -15.10
N ALA A 231 -14.74 -10.00 -15.45
CA ALA A 231 -14.85 -11.39 -15.89
C ALA A 231 -15.32 -12.34 -14.79
N LEU A 232 -15.09 -12.00 -13.54
CA LEU A 232 -15.51 -12.80 -12.37
C LEU A 232 -16.98 -12.58 -11.99
N LEU A 233 -17.57 -11.43 -12.31
CA LEU A 233 -18.93 -11.08 -11.91
C LEU A 233 -19.95 -12.09 -12.45
N GLY A 234 -20.84 -12.57 -11.59
CA GLY A 234 -21.89 -13.54 -11.90
C GLY A 234 -21.40 -14.98 -12.11
N THR A 235 -20.08 -15.23 -12.08
CA THR A 235 -19.53 -16.60 -12.12
C THR A 235 -19.56 -17.25 -10.74
N SER A 236 -19.36 -18.57 -10.71
CA SER A 236 -19.14 -19.30 -9.46
C SER A 236 -17.72 -19.07 -8.88
N GLY A 237 -16.79 -18.48 -9.63
CA GLY A 237 -15.38 -18.45 -9.22
C GLY A 237 -14.74 -19.85 -9.24
N ASP A 238 -15.15 -20.70 -10.15
CA ASP A 238 -14.50 -21.99 -10.40
C ASP A 238 -13.14 -21.82 -11.07
N ALA A 239 -12.41 -22.93 -11.21
CA ALA A 239 -11.05 -22.91 -11.74
C ALA A 239 -10.95 -22.34 -13.17
N GLU A 240 -12.01 -22.48 -14.00
CA GLU A 240 -12.05 -21.94 -15.35
C GLU A 240 -12.24 -20.43 -15.34
N ALA A 241 -13.22 -19.94 -14.59
CA ALA A 241 -13.48 -18.50 -14.42
C ALA A 241 -12.27 -17.77 -13.86
N ILE A 242 -11.64 -18.32 -12.80
CA ILE A 242 -10.43 -17.76 -12.18
C ILE A 242 -9.26 -17.75 -13.16
N ARG A 243 -9.06 -18.81 -13.95
CA ARG A 243 -8.01 -18.87 -14.96
C ARG A 243 -8.22 -17.81 -16.04
N GLY A 244 -9.45 -17.67 -16.56
CA GLY A 244 -9.80 -16.64 -17.53
C GLY A 244 -9.56 -15.23 -17.00
N ALA A 245 -9.99 -14.96 -15.77
CA ALA A 245 -9.75 -13.69 -15.12
C ALA A 245 -8.24 -13.39 -14.95
N ALA A 246 -7.44 -14.38 -14.56
CA ALA A 246 -5.99 -14.21 -14.41
C ALA A 246 -5.29 -13.92 -15.76
N GLN A 247 -5.75 -14.49 -16.85
CA GLN A 247 -5.25 -14.17 -18.19
C GLN A 247 -5.58 -12.73 -18.60
N LEU A 248 -6.80 -12.29 -18.35
CA LEU A 248 -7.24 -10.92 -18.63
C LEU A 248 -6.52 -9.88 -17.78
N ALA A 249 -6.18 -10.19 -16.52
CA ALA A 249 -5.49 -9.28 -15.63
C ALA A 249 -4.11 -8.86 -16.14
N VAL A 250 -3.43 -9.72 -16.86
CA VAL A 250 -2.05 -9.49 -17.33
C VAL A 250 -1.94 -9.12 -18.80
N ALA A 251 -3.05 -9.18 -19.55
CA ALA A 251 -3.05 -8.99 -21.01
C ALA A 251 -2.47 -7.63 -21.44
N ASP A 252 -2.77 -6.59 -20.68
CA ASP A 252 -2.34 -5.21 -20.98
C ASP A 252 -1.14 -4.76 -20.13
N LEU A 253 -0.54 -5.67 -19.34
CA LEU A 253 0.61 -5.32 -18.51
C LEU A 253 1.92 -5.38 -19.31
N SER A 254 2.79 -4.41 -19.06
CA SER A 254 4.12 -4.34 -19.64
C SER A 254 5.16 -4.00 -18.55
N PRO A 255 5.43 -4.94 -17.62
CA PRO A 255 6.41 -4.70 -16.56
C PRO A 255 7.82 -4.55 -17.12
N ALA A 256 8.63 -3.72 -16.47
CA ALA A 256 10.06 -3.69 -16.73
C ALA A 256 10.74 -4.93 -16.12
N GLY A 257 11.75 -5.46 -16.79
CA GLY A 257 12.68 -6.42 -16.19
C GLY A 257 13.74 -5.74 -15.33
N ASP A 258 14.26 -6.45 -14.33
CA ASP A 258 15.34 -6.00 -13.47
C ASP A 258 16.25 -7.18 -13.04
N LEU A 259 17.12 -6.94 -12.03
CA LEU A 259 17.99 -7.98 -11.46
C LEU A 259 17.23 -9.13 -10.78
N HIS A 260 15.97 -8.94 -10.43
CA HIS A 260 15.17 -9.92 -9.70
C HIS A 260 14.35 -10.81 -10.62
N ALA A 261 13.82 -10.27 -11.72
CA ALA A 261 13.02 -11.01 -12.69
C ALA A 261 12.95 -10.30 -14.05
N SER A 262 12.83 -11.09 -15.13
CA SER A 262 12.47 -10.56 -16.44
C SER A 262 11.00 -10.13 -16.49
N ALA A 263 10.64 -9.30 -17.47
CA ALA A 263 9.25 -8.93 -17.74
C ALA A 263 8.34 -10.16 -17.91
N GLU A 264 8.76 -11.15 -18.70
CA GLU A 264 8.03 -12.40 -18.92
C GLU A 264 7.82 -13.19 -17.62
N THR A 265 8.86 -13.27 -16.78
CA THR A 265 8.77 -13.93 -15.48
C THR A 265 7.75 -13.22 -14.58
N ARG A 266 7.73 -11.88 -14.57
CA ARG A 266 6.75 -11.10 -13.79
C ARG A 266 5.32 -11.37 -14.26
N LEU A 267 5.06 -11.42 -15.57
CA LEU A 267 3.73 -11.73 -16.12
C LEU A 267 3.28 -13.15 -15.76
N THR A 268 4.18 -14.13 -15.86
CA THR A 268 3.90 -15.53 -15.47
C THR A 268 3.59 -15.63 -13.97
N LEU A 269 4.39 -15.01 -13.12
CA LEU A 269 4.15 -14.97 -11.68
C LEU A 269 2.85 -14.25 -11.33
N ALA A 270 2.54 -13.14 -12.00
CA ALA A 270 1.30 -12.41 -11.79
C ALA A 270 0.07 -13.30 -12.04
N GLN A 271 0.05 -14.06 -13.14
CA GLN A 271 -1.03 -15.01 -13.41
C GLN A 271 -1.15 -16.10 -12.34
N VAL A 272 -0.02 -16.68 -11.92
CA VAL A 272 0.00 -17.76 -10.93
C VAL A 272 -0.49 -17.26 -9.57
N TYR A 273 0.04 -16.12 -9.10
CA TYR A 273 -0.30 -15.59 -7.78
C TYR A 273 -1.69 -14.98 -7.75
N LEU A 274 -2.16 -14.39 -8.86
CA LEU A 274 -3.54 -13.95 -8.98
C LEU A 274 -4.52 -15.13 -8.89
N ARG A 275 -4.24 -16.23 -9.60
CA ARG A 275 -5.07 -17.42 -9.48
C ARG A 275 -5.14 -17.93 -8.06
N ARG A 276 -3.99 -18.08 -7.38
CA ARG A 276 -3.92 -18.53 -5.98
C ARG A 276 -4.67 -17.58 -5.03
N GLY A 277 -4.50 -16.27 -5.21
CA GLY A 277 -5.19 -15.25 -4.42
C GLY A 277 -6.71 -15.31 -4.61
N LEU A 278 -7.18 -15.45 -5.84
CA LEU A 278 -8.61 -15.56 -6.14
C LEU A 278 -9.21 -16.87 -5.60
N GLU A 279 -8.54 -18.01 -5.77
CA GLU A 279 -8.96 -19.30 -5.22
C GLU A 279 -9.15 -19.21 -3.70
N LEU A 280 -8.20 -18.58 -3.01
CA LEU A 280 -8.26 -18.39 -1.56
C LEU A 280 -9.35 -17.39 -1.15
N ALA A 281 -9.47 -16.26 -1.83
CA ALA A 281 -10.49 -15.25 -1.54
C ALA A 281 -11.92 -15.81 -1.77
N VAL A 282 -12.15 -16.55 -2.86
CA VAL A 282 -13.43 -17.23 -3.13
C VAL A 282 -13.74 -18.27 -2.05
N SER A 283 -12.76 -19.08 -1.65
CA SER A 283 -12.93 -20.07 -0.59
C SER A 283 -13.35 -19.42 0.73
N ARG A 284 -12.69 -18.33 1.11
CA ARG A 284 -13.01 -17.57 2.34
C ARG A 284 -14.38 -16.91 2.27
N ALA A 285 -14.74 -16.29 1.13
CA ALA A 285 -16.04 -15.67 0.95
C ALA A 285 -17.20 -16.65 1.12
N ARG A 286 -16.97 -17.94 0.91
CA ARG A 286 -17.97 -19.01 1.11
C ARG A 286 -17.99 -19.56 2.54
N ASN A 287 -16.86 -19.55 3.23
CA ASN A 287 -16.72 -20.09 4.58
C ASN A 287 -17.10 -19.11 5.70
N GLU A 288 -17.16 -17.82 5.41
CA GLU A 288 -17.55 -16.75 6.35
C GLU A 288 -19.06 -16.58 6.48
N ARG A 289 -19.84 -17.48 5.91
CA ARG A 289 -21.29 -17.60 6.05
C ARG A 289 -21.63 -18.77 6.98
#